data_603a0e413ae94e4cd28f184993e0bf64
#
_entry.id   603a0e413ae94e4cd28f184993e0bf64
#
_cell.length_a   1.000
_cell.length_b   1.000
_cell.length_c   1.000
_cell.angle_alpha   90.00
_cell.angle_beta   90.00
_cell.angle_gamma   90.00
#
_symmetry.space_group_name_H-M   'P 1'
#
loop_
_entity.id
_entity.type
_entity.pdbx_description
1 polymer ?
#
loop_
_entity_poly.entity_id
_entity_poly.type
_entity_poly.pdbx_seq_one_letter_code
_entity_poly.pdbx_strand_id
1 'polypeptide(L)'
;MANTLYDALIAPHKNRSKTLLHLKDRPDWSYQDLLETAGRYAALLALIGAKPGDRVAVQVHKSPEAIALYVGCVQHGCVFLPLNTAYTPTEVEYFIGDARPALMVGDASSEAKLQSIADSHNCQFLTLNSDGTGSFTDKAKPLAPATNAQPRAIDDLAAILYTSGTTGRSKGAMLSHQNLLSNAVTLQDYWQFTETDVLLHGLPIYHTHGLFVATNTLLLVGGSFNFLAAFNNDDFIEYLPQSTTMMGVPTFYTRLLSDDRLTRDLVSHMRLFISGSAPLLAETHEEFESRTGQRILERYGMTETNMNTSNPYDGERKAGTVGFELPGVEARVVDPETGESKSTDEIGVLEVRGENVFKGYWQMPEKTAQEFKPDGFFITGDLAKRDADGYLHIVGRDKDLIISGGFNVYPKEIELILDDQPGVLESAVVAAPHADFGEGVVAVLVAKANHSIDLRSVKAAASEALAKFKQPKEYILLDALPRNTMGKVQKNMLRDQFKDTFS
;
A
#
# COMPACT_ATOMS: atom_id res chain seq x y z
N MET A 1 -17.11 -20.75 19.30
CA MET A 1 -17.09 -19.49 18.55
C MET A 1 -15.82 -19.48 17.72
N ALA A 2 -15.89 -19.12 16.46
CA ALA A 2 -14.79 -19.14 15.50
C ALA A 2 -13.94 -17.86 15.64
N ASN A 3 -12.70 -17.91 15.14
CA ASN A 3 -11.89 -16.72 14.85
C ASN A 3 -11.86 -16.60 13.33
N THR A 4 -12.68 -15.73 12.78
CA THR A 4 -12.97 -15.66 11.35
C THR A 4 -11.72 -15.62 10.45
N LEU A 5 -10.76 -14.74 10.76
CA LEU A 5 -9.55 -14.60 9.96
C LEU A 5 -8.58 -15.78 10.16
N TYR A 6 -8.38 -16.22 11.40
CA TYR A 6 -7.52 -17.37 11.69
C TYR A 6 -8.05 -18.67 11.06
N ASP A 7 -9.34 -18.90 11.17
CA ASP A 7 -9.97 -20.13 10.66
C ASP A 7 -9.90 -20.22 9.13
N ALA A 8 -9.91 -19.07 8.43
CA ALA A 8 -9.79 -19.03 6.98
C ALA A 8 -8.32 -19.11 6.50
N LEU A 9 -7.43 -18.31 7.08
CA LEU A 9 -6.06 -18.15 6.56
C LEU A 9 -5.07 -19.18 7.12
N ILE A 10 -5.29 -19.68 8.34
CA ILE A 10 -4.27 -20.39 9.12
C ILE A 10 -4.68 -21.81 9.46
N ALA A 11 -5.89 -22.01 9.99
CA ALA A 11 -6.34 -23.31 10.44
C ALA A 11 -6.31 -24.42 9.37
N PRO A 12 -6.57 -24.15 8.06
CA PRO A 12 -6.48 -25.16 7.02
C PRO A 12 -5.07 -25.75 6.83
N HIS A 13 -4.04 -25.07 7.31
CA HIS A 13 -2.64 -25.46 7.14
C HIS A 13 -2.05 -26.22 8.32
N LYS A 14 -2.87 -26.55 9.34
CA LYS A 14 -2.43 -27.41 10.43
C LYS A 14 -1.91 -28.74 9.89
N ASN A 15 -0.72 -29.14 10.31
CA ASN A 15 -0.01 -30.34 9.87
C ASN A 15 0.50 -30.30 8.40
N ARG A 16 0.61 -29.12 7.80
CA ARG A 16 1.14 -28.96 6.44
C ARG A 16 2.65 -28.69 6.49
N SER A 17 3.45 -29.62 5.95
CA SER A 17 4.92 -29.52 5.88
C SER A 17 5.42 -28.77 4.64
N LYS A 18 4.52 -28.27 3.78
CA LYS A 18 4.90 -27.48 2.59
C LYS A 18 5.69 -26.24 3.00
N THR A 19 6.73 -25.93 2.23
CA THR A 19 7.47 -24.66 2.37
C THR A 19 6.54 -23.49 2.12
N LEU A 20 6.51 -22.56 3.07
CA LEU A 20 5.79 -21.31 2.98
C LEU A 20 6.73 -20.17 2.51
N LEU A 21 7.88 -20.04 3.17
CA LEU A 21 8.85 -18.98 2.89
C LEU A 21 10.16 -19.60 2.40
N HIS A 22 10.54 -19.31 1.17
CA HIS A 22 11.89 -19.50 0.68
C HIS A 22 12.71 -18.28 1.08
N LEU A 23 13.80 -18.49 1.84
CA LEU A 23 14.62 -17.45 2.45
C LEU A 23 16.02 -17.47 1.86
N LYS A 24 16.59 -16.30 1.53
CA LYS A 24 17.90 -16.20 0.89
C LYS A 24 19.06 -16.68 1.80
N ASP A 25 19.09 -16.18 3.04
CA ASP A 25 20.25 -16.31 3.93
C ASP A 25 19.94 -17.12 5.20
N ARG A 26 18.80 -17.80 5.23
CA ARG A 26 18.30 -18.59 6.37
C ARG A 26 17.61 -19.85 5.86
N PRO A 27 17.46 -20.89 6.71
CA PRO A 27 16.63 -22.04 6.37
C PRO A 27 15.20 -21.63 6.04
N ASP A 28 14.63 -22.26 5.02
CA ASP A 28 13.23 -22.09 4.62
C ASP A 28 12.28 -22.38 5.78
N TRP A 29 11.14 -21.71 5.80
CA TRP A 29 10.07 -21.97 6.75
C TRP A 29 8.91 -22.71 6.08
N SER A 30 8.46 -23.79 6.72
CA SER A 30 7.21 -24.44 6.38
C SER A 30 6.01 -23.74 7.01
N TYR A 31 4.81 -24.15 6.60
CA TYR A 31 3.57 -23.77 7.29
C TYR A 31 3.59 -24.20 8.76
N GLN A 32 4.20 -25.36 9.07
CA GLN A 32 4.33 -25.84 10.44
C GLN A 32 5.21 -24.91 11.26
N ASP A 33 6.33 -24.43 10.73
CA ASP A 33 7.22 -23.48 11.42
C ASP A 33 6.50 -22.17 11.75
N LEU A 34 5.71 -21.64 10.77
CA LEU A 34 4.87 -20.48 11.00
C LEU A 34 3.87 -20.70 12.13
N LEU A 35 3.13 -21.80 12.09
CA LEU A 35 2.08 -22.13 13.06
C LEU A 35 2.64 -22.33 14.46
N GLU A 36 3.77 -23.02 14.58
CA GLU A 36 4.43 -23.28 15.85
C GLU A 36 4.97 -21.99 16.47
N THR A 37 5.62 -21.15 15.66
CA THR A 37 6.16 -19.87 16.11
C THR A 37 5.03 -18.90 16.48
N ALA A 38 4.00 -18.76 15.64
CA ALA A 38 2.83 -17.94 15.93
C ALA A 38 2.09 -18.39 17.17
N GLY A 39 1.97 -19.71 17.38
CA GLY A 39 1.38 -20.27 18.61
C GLY A 39 2.17 -19.91 19.86
N ARG A 40 3.52 -19.93 19.82
CA ARG A 40 4.35 -19.46 20.94
C ARG A 40 4.17 -17.95 21.19
N TYR A 41 4.04 -17.17 20.14
CA TYR A 41 3.79 -15.73 20.24
C TYR A 41 2.41 -15.43 20.83
N ALA A 42 1.39 -16.18 20.43
CA ALA A 42 0.05 -16.10 21.04
C ALA A 42 0.09 -16.48 22.55
N ALA A 43 0.85 -17.51 22.91
CA ALA A 43 1.06 -17.90 24.32
C ALA A 43 1.80 -16.80 25.12
N LEU A 44 2.78 -16.14 24.51
CA LEU A 44 3.47 -15.00 25.13
C LEU A 44 2.53 -13.82 25.34
N LEU A 45 1.71 -13.48 24.36
CA LEU A 45 0.70 -12.41 24.49
C LEU A 45 -0.24 -12.68 25.66
N ALA A 46 -0.70 -13.93 25.82
CA ALA A 46 -1.49 -14.33 26.97
C ALA A 46 -0.72 -14.21 28.31
N LEU A 47 0.54 -14.65 28.33
CA LEU A 47 1.40 -14.60 29.52
C LEU A 47 1.65 -13.18 30.01
N ILE A 48 1.84 -12.22 29.13
CA ILE A 48 2.04 -10.79 29.46
C ILE A 48 0.73 -10.07 29.80
N GLY A 49 -0.41 -10.76 29.73
CA GLY A 49 -1.72 -10.23 30.11
C GLY A 49 -2.44 -9.44 29.03
N ALA A 50 -1.99 -9.50 27.76
CA ALA A 50 -2.72 -8.92 26.64
C ALA A 50 -4.07 -9.64 26.47
N LYS A 51 -5.12 -8.89 26.23
CA LYS A 51 -6.50 -9.40 26.07
C LYS A 51 -6.93 -9.33 24.60
N PRO A 52 -7.87 -10.17 24.16
CA PRO A 52 -8.51 -10.00 22.87
C PRO A 52 -9.04 -8.57 22.69
N GLY A 53 -8.70 -7.92 21.57
CA GLY A 53 -8.98 -6.51 21.30
C GLY A 53 -7.90 -5.52 21.74
N ASP A 54 -6.91 -5.92 22.52
CA ASP A 54 -5.75 -5.08 22.83
C ASP A 54 -4.87 -4.92 21.59
N ARG A 55 -4.27 -3.74 21.44
CA ARG A 55 -3.38 -3.40 20.34
C ARG A 55 -1.97 -3.87 20.66
N VAL A 56 -1.32 -4.43 19.65
CA VAL A 56 0.12 -4.75 19.66
C VAL A 56 0.79 -3.90 18.60
N ALA A 57 1.55 -2.89 19.03
CA ALA A 57 2.30 -2.01 18.13
C ALA A 57 3.60 -2.69 17.73
N VAL A 58 3.90 -2.71 16.42
CA VAL A 58 5.02 -3.48 15.87
C VAL A 58 5.81 -2.61 14.89
N GLN A 59 7.01 -2.17 15.30
CA GLN A 59 7.96 -1.41 14.49
C GLN A 59 9.24 -2.23 14.30
N VAL A 60 9.16 -3.24 13.43
CA VAL A 60 10.25 -4.17 13.16
C VAL A 60 10.52 -4.31 11.68
N HIS A 61 11.72 -4.73 11.33
CA HIS A 61 12.06 -5.08 9.96
C HIS A 61 11.33 -6.35 9.51
N LYS A 62 11.12 -6.46 8.21
CA LYS A 62 10.48 -7.62 7.60
C LYS A 62 11.29 -8.88 7.85
N SER A 63 10.65 -9.87 8.46
CA SER A 63 11.21 -11.18 8.77
C SER A 63 10.11 -12.25 8.86
N PRO A 64 10.46 -13.55 8.81
CA PRO A 64 9.51 -14.64 9.09
C PRO A 64 8.83 -14.47 10.46
N GLU A 65 9.59 -14.06 11.45
CA GLU A 65 9.12 -13.84 12.82
C GLU A 65 8.11 -12.69 12.90
N ALA A 66 8.27 -11.65 12.09
CA ALA A 66 7.29 -10.55 12.02
C ALA A 66 5.96 -11.02 11.41
N ILE A 67 5.97 -11.92 10.42
CA ILE A 67 4.76 -12.58 9.92
C ILE A 67 4.15 -13.49 11.00
N ALA A 68 4.98 -14.26 11.72
CA ALA A 68 4.50 -15.09 12.82
C ALA A 68 3.87 -14.25 13.95
N LEU A 69 4.39 -13.03 14.21
CA LEU A 69 3.80 -12.11 15.18
C LEU A 69 2.43 -11.61 14.73
N TYR A 70 2.27 -11.27 13.45
CA TYR A 70 0.95 -10.95 12.90
C TYR A 70 -0.04 -12.10 13.11
N VAL A 71 0.35 -13.31 12.72
CA VAL A 71 -0.49 -14.51 12.89
C VAL A 71 -0.78 -14.80 14.37
N GLY A 72 0.21 -14.64 15.23
CA GLY A 72 0.07 -14.79 16.70
C GLY A 72 -0.91 -13.79 17.30
N CYS A 73 -0.90 -12.52 16.83
CA CYS A 73 -1.89 -11.51 17.21
C CYS A 73 -3.30 -11.93 16.78
N VAL A 74 -3.48 -12.37 15.53
CA VAL A 74 -4.77 -12.87 15.02
C VAL A 74 -5.22 -14.07 15.85
N GLN A 75 -4.34 -15.03 16.15
CA GLN A 75 -4.64 -16.21 16.95
C GLN A 75 -5.05 -15.86 18.37
N HIS A 76 -4.37 -14.91 19.02
CA HIS A 76 -4.70 -14.45 20.37
C HIS A 76 -5.89 -13.48 20.39
N GLY A 77 -6.33 -12.98 19.24
CA GLY A 77 -7.40 -12.01 19.10
C GLY A 77 -6.99 -10.57 19.39
N CYS A 78 -5.70 -10.27 19.39
CA CYS A 78 -5.16 -8.91 19.48
C CYS A 78 -5.28 -8.17 18.15
N VAL A 79 -5.32 -6.84 18.22
CA VAL A 79 -5.32 -5.94 17.07
C VAL A 79 -3.88 -5.64 16.68
N PHE A 80 -3.47 -6.07 15.50
CA PHE A 80 -2.13 -5.84 14.98
C PHE A 80 -1.98 -4.39 14.49
N LEU A 81 -0.95 -3.68 14.98
CA LEU A 81 -0.70 -2.29 14.64
C LEU A 81 0.72 -2.16 14.09
N PRO A 82 0.92 -2.42 12.78
CA PRO A 82 2.23 -2.30 12.16
C PRO A 82 2.62 -0.84 11.96
N LEU A 83 3.85 -0.50 12.32
CA LEU A 83 4.43 0.83 12.17
C LEU A 83 5.60 0.78 11.21
N ASN A 84 5.69 1.79 10.33
CA ASN A 84 6.81 1.94 9.43
C ASN A 84 8.11 2.13 10.23
N THR A 85 9.14 1.37 9.88
CA THR A 85 10.46 1.46 10.52
C THR A 85 11.15 2.82 10.32
N ALA A 86 10.71 3.59 9.32
CA ALA A 86 11.20 4.94 9.06
C ALA A 86 10.50 6.03 9.88
N TYR A 87 9.46 5.72 10.66
CA TYR A 87 8.82 6.72 11.52
C TYR A 87 9.77 7.22 12.59
N THR A 88 9.75 8.55 12.77
CA THR A 88 10.52 9.23 13.80
C THR A 88 10.00 8.89 15.20
N PRO A 89 10.82 9.03 16.26
CA PRO A 89 10.35 8.84 17.63
C PRO A 89 9.10 9.66 17.98
N THR A 90 9.00 10.89 17.50
CA THR A 90 7.83 11.76 17.73
C THR A 90 6.56 11.22 17.08
N GLU A 91 6.65 10.65 15.88
CA GLU A 91 5.52 10.00 15.23
C GLU A 91 5.11 8.73 16.00
N VAL A 92 6.09 7.93 16.40
CA VAL A 92 5.84 6.70 17.18
C VAL A 92 5.19 7.04 18.51
N GLU A 93 5.69 8.06 19.23
CA GLU A 93 5.08 8.52 20.50
C GLU A 93 3.61 8.91 20.30
N TYR A 94 3.30 9.61 19.20
CA TYR A 94 1.91 9.92 18.88
C TYR A 94 1.08 8.65 18.68
N PHE A 95 1.55 7.66 17.93
CA PHE A 95 0.79 6.42 17.68
C PHE A 95 0.60 5.59 18.96
N ILE A 96 1.62 5.50 19.80
CA ILE A 96 1.52 4.77 21.08
C ILE A 96 0.57 5.48 22.04
N GLY A 97 0.62 6.81 22.11
CA GLY A 97 -0.30 7.61 22.94
C GLY A 97 -1.75 7.53 22.47
N ASP A 98 -1.98 7.50 21.16
CA ASP A 98 -3.32 7.41 20.57
C ASP A 98 -3.90 5.98 20.64
N ALA A 99 -3.15 4.97 20.21
CA ALA A 99 -3.61 3.58 20.19
C ALA A 99 -3.59 2.90 21.56
N ARG A 100 -2.75 3.35 22.49
CA ARG A 100 -2.54 2.74 23.84
C ARG A 100 -2.39 1.22 23.76
N PRO A 101 -1.34 0.70 23.10
CA PRO A 101 -1.13 -0.72 22.96
C PRO A 101 -0.76 -1.37 24.31
N ALA A 102 -1.11 -2.64 24.47
CA ALA A 102 -0.68 -3.44 25.63
C ALA A 102 0.81 -3.82 25.53
N LEU A 103 1.30 -3.97 24.28
CA LEU A 103 2.69 -4.30 23.96
C LEU A 103 3.16 -3.48 22.77
N MET A 104 4.39 -3.03 22.86
CA MET A 104 5.17 -2.53 21.74
C MET A 104 6.33 -3.48 21.46
N VAL A 105 6.49 -3.88 20.20
CA VAL A 105 7.61 -4.68 19.72
C VAL A 105 8.43 -3.84 18.74
N GLY A 106 9.72 -3.70 18.98
CA GLY A 106 10.62 -2.88 18.18
C GLY A 106 11.94 -3.57 17.89
N ASP A 107 12.74 -3.00 16.98
CA ASP A 107 14.10 -3.46 16.71
C ASP A 107 15.06 -3.02 17.83
N ALA A 108 16.00 -3.88 18.21
CA ALA A 108 16.98 -3.59 19.29
C ALA A 108 17.85 -2.37 18.99
N SER A 109 18.11 -2.05 17.71
CA SER A 109 18.86 -0.84 17.33
C SER A 109 18.16 0.46 17.74
N SER A 110 16.85 0.41 17.96
CA SER A 110 16.01 1.52 18.41
C SER A 110 15.55 1.42 19.85
N GLU A 111 15.98 0.38 20.60
CA GLU A 111 15.50 0.01 21.93
C GLU A 111 15.43 1.17 22.90
N ALA A 112 16.53 1.91 23.07
CA ALA A 112 16.59 3.00 24.07
C ALA A 112 15.52 4.07 23.85
N LYS A 113 15.21 4.39 22.59
CA LYS A 113 14.19 5.39 22.22
C LYS A 113 12.78 4.84 22.39
N LEU A 114 12.55 3.63 21.89
CA LEU A 114 11.24 2.99 21.91
C LEU A 114 10.83 2.57 23.33
N GLN A 115 11.77 2.12 24.16
CA GLN A 115 11.54 1.82 25.57
C GLN A 115 11.07 3.09 26.32
N SER A 116 11.74 4.22 26.12
CA SER A 116 11.35 5.49 26.75
C SER A 116 9.93 5.91 26.37
N ILE A 117 9.53 5.73 25.10
CA ILE A 117 8.16 6.00 24.63
C ILE A 117 7.17 5.03 25.30
N ALA A 118 7.48 3.75 25.32
CA ALA A 118 6.63 2.74 25.93
C ALA A 118 6.41 2.99 27.42
N ASP A 119 7.47 3.32 28.16
CA ASP A 119 7.41 3.64 29.60
C ASP A 119 6.52 4.86 29.86
N SER A 120 6.62 5.90 29.04
CA SER A 120 5.81 7.13 29.21
C SER A 120 4.30 6.90 28.99
N HIS A 121 3.93 5.81 28.31
CA HIS A 121 2.55 5.42 28.02
C HIS A 121 2.08 4.15 28.77
N ASN A 122 2.85 3.66 29.75
CA ASN A 122 2.59 2.41 30.49
C ASN A 122 2.40 1.20 29.54
N CYS A 123 3.15 1.16 28.46
CA CYS A 123 3.15 0.08 27.47
C CYS A 123 4.35 -0.84 27.74
N GLN A 124 4.15 -2.15 27.69
CA GLN A 124 5.29 -3.08 27.72
C GLN A 124 6.09 -2.96 26.44
N PHE A 125 7.43 -3.11 26.52
CA PHE A 125 8.30 -3.10 25.37
C PHE A 125 9.15 -4.38 25.31
N LEU A 126 9.25 -4.97 24.11
CA LEU A 126 10.11 -6.13 23.82
C LEU A 126 10.76 -5.93 22.46
N THR A 127 11.93 -6.56 22.26
CA THR A 127 12.68 -6.46 21.00
C THR A 127 12.50 -7.69 20.12
N LEU A 128 12.39 -7.45 18.78
CA LEU A 128 12.42 -8.45 17.72
C LEU A 128 13.25 -7.92 16.55
N ASN A 129 14.41 -8.53 16.32
CA ASN A 129 15.33 -8.18 15.24
C ASN A 129 14.99 -8.90 13.93
N SER A 130 15.55 -8.42 12.82
CA SER A 130 15.34 -9.00 11.49
C SER A 130 15.86 -10.44 11.34
N ASP A 131 16.84 -10.84 12.17
CA ASP A 131 17.37 -12.20 12.23
C ASP A 131 16.56 -13.15 13.14
N GLY A 132 15.50 -12.65 13.74
CA GLY A 132 14.61 -13.37 14.65
C GLY A 132 15.10 -13.40 16.11
N THR A 133 16.22 -12.76 16.44
CA THR A 133 16.68 -12.61 17.83
C THR A 133 15.94 -11.48 18.54
N GLY A 134 16.03 -11.44 19.88
CA GLY A 134 15.47 -10.37 20.70
C GLY A 134 14.67 -10.88 21.88
N SER A 135 14.39 -9.97 22.83
CA SER A 135 13.73 -10.32 24.09
C SER A 135 12.31 -10.88 23.90
N PHE A 136 11.63 -10.54 22.81
CA PHE A 136 10.33 -11.11 22.45
C PHE A 136 10.45 -12.60 22.13
N THR A 137 11.37 -12.95 21.24
CA THR A 137 11.62 -14.35 20.84
C THR A 137 12.16 -15.17 22.00
N ASP A 138 13.08 -14.62 22.79
CA ASP A 138 13.68 -15.32 23.95
C ASP A 138 12.62 -15.68 24.99
N LYS A 139 11.66 -14.77 25.25
CA LYS A 139 10.54 -15.04 26.17
C LYS A 139 9.53 -16.05 25.58
N ALA A 140 9.31 -16.03 24.28
CA ALA A 140 8.36 -16.93 23.61
C ALA A 140 8.92 -18.36 23.45
N LYS A 141 10.22 -18.50 23.22
CA LYS A 141 10.90 -19.77 22.90
C LYS A 141 10.63 -20.92 23.89
N PRO A 142 10.62 -20.71 25.23
CA PRO A 142 10.34 -21.79 26.20
C PRO A 142 8.85 -22.14 26.30
N LEU A 143 7.94 -21.38 25.71
CA LEU A 143 6.50 -21.59 25.84
C LEU A 143 6.01 -22.70 24.90
N ALA A 144 5.06 -23.48 25.37
CA ALA A 144 4.31 -24.38 24.51
C ALA A 144 3.44 -23.55 23.54
N PRO A 145 3.39 -23.90 22.24
CA PRO A 145 2.55 -23.20 21.29
C PRO A 145 1.06 -23.29 21.67
N ALA A 146 0.35 -22.16 21.62
CA ALA A 146 -1.10 -22.16 21.72
C ALA A 146 -1.69 -22.92 20.51
N THR A 147 -2.58 -23.86 20.76
CA THR A 147 -3.17 -24.71 19.71
C THR A 147 -4.52 -24.19 19.22
N ASN A 148 -5.19 -23.36 20.00
CA ASN A 148 -6.50 -22.80 19.69
C ASN A 148 -6.41 -21.28 19.50
N ALA A 149 -7.23 -20.76 18.60
CA ALA A 149 -7.43 -19.33 18.46
C ALA A 149 -8.50 -18.83 19.44
N GLN A 150 -8.31 -17.60 19.94
CA GLN A 150 -9.34 -16.91 20.71
C GLN A 150 -10.51 -16.53 19.81
N PRO A 151 -11.75 -16.72 20.24
CA PRO A 151 -12.93 -16.35 19.45
C PRO A 151 -12.96 -14.86 19.11
N ARG A 152 -13.19 -14.57 17.83
CA ARG A 152 -13.36 -13.20 17.31
C ARG A 152 -14.53 -13.15 16.35
N ALA A 153 -15.42 -12.18 16.54
CA ALA A 153 -16.51 -11.95 15.60
C ALA A 153 -15.98 -11.35 14.29
N ILE A 154 -16.78 -11.44 13.26
CA ILE A 154 -16.45 -10.93 11.91
C ILE A 154 -16.17 -9.41 11.91
N ASP A 155 -16.87 -8.67 12.76
CA ASP A 155 -16.75 -7.23 12.91
C ASP A 155 -15.70 -6.76 13.94
N ASP A 156 -15.09 -7.71 14.66
CA ASP A 156 -14.00 -7.36 15.57
C ASP A 156 -12.78 -6.85 14.79
N LEU A 157 -12.03 -5.92 15.40
CA LEU A 157 -10.83 -5.40 14.77
C LEU A 157 -9.72 -6.44 14.72
N ALA A 158 -9.09 -6.57 13.57
CA ALA A 158 -7.89 -7.38 13.35
C ALA A 158 -6.63 -6.51 13.24
N ALA A 159 -6.76 -5.29 12.71
CA ALA A 159 -5.63 -4.37 12.56
C ALA A 159 -6.06 -2.90 12.65
N ILE A 160 -5.08 -2.05 13.00
CA ILE A 160 -5.16 -0.59 12.84
C ILE A 160 -3.92 -0.16 12.07
N LEU A 161 -4.10 0.56 10.96
CA LEU A 161 -3.01 1.14 10.18
C LEU A 161 -3.11 2.67 10.20
N TYR A 162 -2.04 3.33 10.63
CA TYR A 162 -1.98 4.79 10.57
C TYR A 162 -1.68 5.26 9.16
N THR A 163 -2.53 6.18 8.66
CA THR A 163 -2.37 6.84 7.36
C THR A 163 -1.92 8.27 7.57
N SER A 164 -1.03 8.76 6.71
CA SER A 164 -0.70 10.18 6.68
C SER A 164 -1.92 10.98 6.24
N GLY A 165 -2.63 11.55 7.20
CA GLY A 165 -3.78 12.41 6.93
C GLY A 165 -3.39 13.63 6.11
N THR A 166 -4.29 14.07 5.25
CA THR A 166 -4.10 15.27 4.43
C THR A 166 -4.22 16.57 5.21
N THR A 167 -4.71 16.50 6.45
CA THR A 167 -5.14 17.64 7.27
C THR A 167 -4.41 17.72 8.62
N GLY A 168 -3.18 17.17 8.72
CA GLY A 168 -2.36 17.27 9.93
C GLY A 168 -1.97 15.94 10.53
N ARG A 169 -2.66 15.45 11.57
CA ARG A 169 -2.28 14.22 12.28
C ARG A 169 -2.68 12.97 11.53
N SER A 170 -1.82 11.94 11.58
CA SER A 170 -2.13 10.60 11.05
C SER A 170 -3.37 10.01 11.72
N LYS A 171 -4.18 9.28 10.94
CA LYS A 171 -5.43 8.66 11.39
C LYS A 171 -5.29 7.14 11.38
N GLY A 172 -5.71 6.47 12.43
CA GLY A 172 -5.69 5.01 12.52
C GLY A 172 -6.91 4.39 11.83
N ALA A 173 -6.75 3.82 10.64
CA ALA A 173 -7.81 3.10 9.94
C ALA A 173 -8.09 1.76 10.62
N MET A 174 -9.33 1.53 11.05
CA MET A 174 -9.78 0.33 11.75
C MET A 174 -10.23 -0.75 10.76
N LEU A 175 -9.47 -1.84 10.67
CA LEU A 175 -9.74 -2.97 9.79
C LEU A 175 -10.24 -4.16 10.61
N SER A 176 -11.46 -4.63 10.30
CA SER A 176 -12.04 -5.81 10.94
C SER A 176 -11.56 -7.11 10.29
N HIS A 177 -11.87 -8.24 10.95
CA HIS A 177 -11.67 -9.56 10.37
C HIS A 177 -12.38 -9.69 9.01
N GLN A 178 -13.59 -9.13 8.86
CA GLN A 178 -14.34 -9.14 7.58
C GLN A 178 -13.63 -8.33 6.51
N ASN A 179 -13.18 -7.12 6.84
CA ASN A 179 -12.52 -6.27 5.84
C ASN A 179 -11.30 -6.94 5.22
N LEU A 180 -10.51 -7.63 6.04
CA LEU A 180 -9.30 -8.34 5.57
C LEU A 180 -9.64 -9.63 4.84
N LEU A 181 -10.62 -10.41 5.34
CA LEU A 181 -10.98 -11.69 4.76
C LEU A 181 -11.71 -11.53 3.43
N SER A 182 -12.73 -10.66 3.35
CA SER A 182 -13.49 -10.44 2.11
C SER A 182 -12.57 -10.04 0.97
N ASN A 183 -11.62 -9.14 1.24
CA ASN A 183 -10.68 -8.71 0.21
C ASN A 183 -9.72 -9.85 -0.20
N ALA A 184 -9.18 -10.63 0.74
CA ALA A 184 -8.32 -11.76 0.43
C ALA A 184 -9.03 -12.82 -0.43
N VAL A 185 -10.30 -13.14 -0.11
CA VAL A 185 -11.13 -14.09 -0.89
C VAL A 185 -11.38 -13.55 -2.29
N THR A 186 -11.79 -12.29 -2.40
CA THR A 186 -12.02 -11.66 -3.71
C THR A 186 -10.77 -11.65 -4.57
N LEU A 187 -9.60 -11.32 -4.00
CA LEU A 187 -8.34 -11.26 -4.73
C LEU A 187 -7.82 -12.65 -5.13
N GLN A 188 -8.02 -13.65 -4.27
CA GLN A 188 -7.74 -15.04 -4.62
C GLN A 188 -8.46 -15.46 -5.89
N ASP A 189 -9.79 -15.27 -5.92
CA ASP A 189 -10.63 -15.67 -7.03
C ASP A 189 -10.35 -14.82 -8.28
N TYR A 190 -10.32 -13.51 -8.14
CA TYR A 190 -10.17 -12.58 -9.26
C TYR A 190 -8.79 -12.65 -9.94
N TRP A 191 -7.73 -12.88 -9.18
CA TRP A 191 -6.37 -13.07 -9.69
C TRP A 191 -5.96 -14.53 -9.87
N GLN A 192 -6.91 -15.45 -9.63
CA GLN A 192 -6.75 -16.91 -9.78
C GLN A 192 -5.54 -17.47 -9.00
N PHE A 193 -5.33 -17.00 -7.76
CA PHE A 193 -4.29 -17.56 -6.92
C PHE A 193 -4.62 -18.97 -6.46
N THR A 194 -3.61 -19.84 -6.49
CA THR A 194 -3.70 -21.25 -6.11
C THR A 194 -2.58 -21.65 -5.16
N GLU A 195 -2.67 -22.84 -4.61
CA GLU A 195 -1.62 -23.39 -3.75
C GLU A 195 -0.28 -23.63 -4.48
N THR A 196 -0.27 -23.65 -5.81
CA THR A 196 0.96 -23.85 -6.60
C THR A 196 1.71 -22.55 -6.83
N ASP A 197 1.12 -21.39 -6.47
CA ASP A 197 1.78 -20.11 -6.67
C ASP A 197 2.93 -19.88 -5.72
N VAL A 198 3.99 -19.31 -6.28
CA VAL A 198 5.15 -18.78 -5.56
C VAL A 198 5.24 -17.28 -5.83
N LEU A 199 4.94 -16.47 -4.82
CA LEU A 199 4.96 -15.01 -4.93
C LEU A 199 6.35 -14.46 -4.64
N LEU A 200 6.93 -13.72 -5.59
CA LEU A 200 8.10 -12.89 -5.33
C LEU A 200 7.69 -11.67 -4.47
N HIS A 201 8.10 -11.67 -3.22
CA HIS A 201 7.63 -10.75 -2.20
C HIS A 201 8.75 -9.91 -1.61
N GLY A 202 9.00 -8.73 -2.19
CA GLY A 202 9.91 -7.69 -1.68
C GLY A 202 9.21 -6.47 -1.06
N LEU A 203 7.86 -6.50 -0.94
CA LEU A 203 7.09 -5.40 -0.35
C LEU A 203 7.24 -5.34 1.18
N PRO A 204 7.18 -4.14 1.79
CA PRO A 204 7.18 -4.00 3.24
C PRO A 204 5.87 -4.55 3.85
N ILE A 205 5.98 -5.15 5.04
CA ILE A 205 4.85 -5.76 5.77
C ILE A 205 4.23 -4.86 6.84
N TYR A 206 4.59 -3.59 6.88
CA TYR A 206 3.88 -2.58 7.68
C TYR A 206 2.81 -1.84 6.86
N HIS A 207 2.62 -2.20 5.60
CA HIS A 207 1.65 -1.58 4.68
C HIS A 207 0.68 -2.63 4.16
N THR A 208 -0.57 -2.21 3.89
CA THR A 208 -1.65 -3.10 3.45
C THR A 208 -1.27 -3.97 2.24
N HIS A 209 -0.52 -3.42 1.26
CA HIS A 209 -0.11 -4.15 0.06
C HIS A 209 0.73 -5.39 0.38
N GLY A 210 1.78 -5.24 1.18
CA GLY A 210 2.67 -6.37 1.52
C GLY A 210 2.08 -7.30 2.58
N LEU A 211 1.38 -6.73 3.58
CA LEU A 211 0.88 -7.51 4.70
C LEU A 211 -0.47 -8.18 4.39
N PHE A 212 -1.46 -7.42 3.94
CA PHE A 212 -2.81 -7.97 3.79
C PHE A 212 -3.08 -8.48 2.37
N VAL A 213 -2.76 -7.68 1.35
CA VAL A 213 -3.01 -8.08 -0.04
C VAL A 213 -2.11 -9.25 -0.43
N ALA A 214 -0.80 -9.15 -0.25
CA ALA A 214 0.12 -10.21 -0.62
C ALA A 214 0.04 -11.42 0.33
N THR A 215 0.23 -11.17 1.65
CA THR A 215 0.37 -12.26 2.61
C THR A 215 -0.93 -13.01 2.86
N ASN A 216 -2.07 -12.30 3.08
CA ASN A 216 -3.33 -13.00 3.36
C ASN A 216 -3.82 -13.79 2.14
N THR A 217 -3.67 -13.26 0.92
CA THR A 217 -4.08 -13.99 -0.30
C THR A 217 -3.29 -15.29 -0.46
N LEU A 218 -1.97 -15.27 -0.23
CA LEU A 218 -1.17 -16.49 -0.33
C LEU A 218 -1.42 -17.47 0.82
N LEU A 219 -1.61 -16.97 2.05
CA LEU A 219 -1.99 -17.82 3.19
C LEU A 219 -3.34 -18.49 2.96
N LEU A 220 -4.32 -17.78 2.37
CA LEU A 220 -5.65 -18.33 2.10
C LEU A 220 -5.58 -19.55 1.16
N VAL A 221 -4.76 -19.46 0.11
CA VAL A 221 -4.62 -20.57 -0.88
C VAL A 221 -3.59 -21.64 -0.48
N GLY A 222 -2.74 -21.35 0.49
CA GLY A 222 -1.63 -22.25 0.83
C GLY A 222 -0.48 -22.21 -0.18
N GLY A 223 -0.23 -21.07 -0.80
CA GLY A 223 0.90 -20.82 -1.70
C GLY A 223 2.22 -20.69 -0.97
N SER A 224 3.27 -20.27 -1.66
CA SER A 224 4.61 -20.04 -1.13
C SER A 224 5.13 -18.66 -1.50
N PHE A 225 6.17 -18.20 -0.82
CA PHE A 225 6.83 -16.93 -1.12
C PHE A 225 8.32 -17.14 -1.39
N ASN A 226 8.87 -16.46 -2.38
CA ASN A 226 10.24 -16.04 -2.38
C ASN A 226 10.31 -14.75 -1.55
N PHE A 227 10.67 -14.89 -0.27
CA PHE A 227 10.48 -13.86 0.76
C PHE A 227 11.76 -13.05 0.97
N LEU A 228 11.80 -11.89 0.33
CA LEU A 228 12.94 -10.98 0.38
C LEU A 228 12.67 -9.84 1.38
N ALA A 229 13.70 -9.42 2.11
CA ALA A 229 13.60 -8.35 3.12
C ALA A 229 13.09 -7.03 2.51
N ALA A 230 13.55 -6.69 1.32
CA ALA A 230 13.17 -5.51 0.55
C ALA A 230 13.41 -5.75 -0.94
N PHE A 231 13.07 -4.78 -1.78
CA PHE A 231 13.45 -4.79 -3.18
C PHE A 231 14.96 -4.59 -3.32
N ASN A 232 15.60 -5.53 -3.98
CA ASN A 232 16.96 -5.43 -4.50
C ASN A 232 16.95 -5.98 -5.92
N ASN A 233 17.58 -5.31 -6.87
CA ASN A 233 17.47 -5.67 -8.28
C ASN A 233 18.10 -7.04 -8.57
N ASP A 234 19.29 -7.31 -8.01
CA ASP A 234 19.98 -8.59 -8.19
C ASP A 234 19.17 -9.76 -7.62
N ASP A 235 18.61 -9.58 -6.42
CA ASP A 235 17.78 -10.59 -5.79
C ASP A 235 16.50 -10.86 -6.61
N PHE A 236 15.85 -9.79 -7.13
CA PHE A 236 14.66 -9.98 -7.96
C PHE A 236 14.97 -10.74 -9.24
N ILE A 237 16.04 -10.38 -9.96
CA ILE A 237 16.47 -11.09 -11.16
C ILE A 237 16.80 -12.57 -10.85
N GLU A 238 17.43 -12.86 -9.70
CA GLU A 238 17.75 -14.23 -9.26
C GLU A 238 16.50 -15.06 -8.95
N TYR A 239 15.49 -14.44 -8.30
CA TYR A 239 14.28 -15.15 -7.85
C TYR A 239 13.10 -15.13 -8.85
N LEU A 240 13.12 -14.27 -9.87
CA LEU A 240 12.10 -14.29 -10.94
C LEU A 240 11.92 -15.68 -11.55
N PRO A 241 12.99 -16.44 -11.93
CA PRO A 241 12.84 -17.78 -12.49
C PRO A 241 12.22 -18.83 -11.54
N GLN A 242 12.15 -18.55 -10.26
CA GLN A 242 11.64 -19.44 -9.21
C GLN A 242 10.25 -19.00 -8.72
N SER A 243 9.68 -17.95 -9.32
CA SER A 243 8.40 -17.36 -8.91
C SER A 243 7.36 -17.51 -10.01
N THR A 244 6.08 -17.63 -9.64
CA THR A 244 4.97 -17.65 -10.60
C THR A 244 4.26 -16.32 -10.70
N THR A 245 4.35 -15.51 -9.64
CA THR A 245 3.69 -14.22 -9.54
C THR A 245 4.60 -13.20 -8.85
N MET A 246 4.37 -11.91 -9.14
CA MET A 246 5.07 -10.81 -8.49
C MET A 246 4.08 -9.70 -8.15
N MET A 247 4.18 -9.16 -6.93
CA MET A 247 3.51 -7.92 -6.53
C MET A 247 4.55 -6.84 -6.26
N GLY A 248 4.35 -5.65 -6.86
CA GLY A 248 5.28 -4.55 -6.73
C GLY A 248 4.61 -3.18 -6.75
N VAL A 249 5.40 -2.18 -6.45
CA VAL A 249 5.08 -0.77 -6.69
C VAL A 249 5.70 -0.35 -8.03
N PRO A 250 5.25 0.74 -8.68
CA PRO A 250 5.78 1.16 -9.98
C PRO A 250 7.30 1.25 -10.05
N THR A 251 7.96 1.71 -8.98
CA THR A 251 9.41 1.81 -8.92
C THR A 251 10.14 0.46 -8.98
N PHE A 252 9.50 -0.66 -8.66
CA PHE A 252 10.09 -1.99 -8.86
C PHE A 252 10.21 -2.28 -10.37
N TYR A 253 9.17 -1.97 -11.12
CA TYR A 253 9.13 -2.18 -12.58
C TYR A 253 10.13 -1.28 -13.32
N THR A 254 10.21 0.01 -12.98
CA THR A 254 11.19 0.92 -13.60
C THR A 254 12.64 0.49 -13.32
N ARG A 255 12.92 -0.01 -12.10
CA ARG A 255 14.25 -0.53 -11.75
C ARG A 255 14.57 -1.85 -12.45
N LEU A 256 13.60 -2.76 -12.58
CA LEU A 256 13.78 -4.00 -13.34
C LEU A 256 14.00 -3.69 -14.82
N LEU A 257 13.29 -2.73 -15.38
CA LEU A 257 13.49 -2.28 -16.77
C LEU A 257 14.86 -1.64 -17.00
N SER A 258 15.50 -1.08 -16.00
CA SER A 258 16.88 -0.57 -16.14
C SER A 258 17.94 -1.66 -16.17
N ASP A 259 17.56 -2.94 -16.03
CA ASP A 259 18.47 -4.10 -15.98
C ASP A 259 18.32 -4.94 -17.26
N ASP A 260 19.42 -5.10 -18.01
CA ASP A 260 19.43 -5.85 -19.26
C ASP A 260 19.18 -7.35 -19.08
N ARG A 261 19.31 -7.87 -17.86
CA ARG A 261 18.99 -9.27 -17.51
C ARG A 261 17.50 -9.55 -17.51
N LEU A 262 16.62 -8.53 -17.43
CA LEU A 262 15.19 -8.71 -17.56
C LEU A 262 14.86 -9.02 -19.02
N THR A 263 14.60 -10.27 -19.33
CA THR A 263 14.28 -10.76 -20.67
C THR A 263 12.97 -11.53 -20.68
N ARG A 264 12.42 -11.74 -21.88
CA ARG A 264 11.22 -12.58 -22.07
C ARG A 264 11.43 -13.99 -21.53
N ASP A 265 12.58 -14.58 -21.79
CA ASP A 265 12.88 -15.96 -21.36
C ASP A 265 12.95 -16.06 -19.83
N LEU A 266 13.53 -15.05 -19.17
CA LEU A 266 13.63 -15.01 -17.71
C LEU A 266 12.26 -15.11 -17.01
N VAL A 267 11.23 -14.54 -17.60
CA VAL A 267 9.88 -14.45 -17.01
C VAL A 267 8.83 -15.28 -17.76
N SER A 268 9.25 -16.14 -18.68
CA SER A 268 8.34 -16.87 -19.57
C SER A 268 7.32 -17.77 -18.85
N HIS A 269 7.65 -18.24 -17.65
CA HIS A 269 6.80 -19.08 -16.79
C HIS A 269 5.98 -18.27 -15.77
N MET A 270 6.26 -16.96 -15.63
CA MET A 270 5.49 -16.08 -14.76
C MET A 270 4.11 -15.85 -15.36
N ARG A 271 3.07 -15.94 -14.55
CA ARG A 271 1.69 -15.76 -15.01
C ARG A 271 1.09 -14.40 -14.67
N LEU A 272 1.65 -13.69 -13.66
CA LEU A 272 1.01 -12.48 -13.15
C LEU A 272 2.03 -11.51 -12.54
N PHE A 273 1.99 -10.29 -13.04
CA PHE A 273 2.68 -9.12 -12.47
C PHE A 273 1.65 -8.10 -12.04
N ILE A 274 1.64 -7.73 -10.75
CA ILE A 274 0.66 -6.81 -10.18
C ILE A 274 1.36 -5.52 -9.73
N SER A 275 0.84 -4.37 -10.14
CA SER A 275 1.31 -3.06 -9.70
C SER A 275 0.24 -2.29 -8.94
N GLY A 276 0.66 -1.50 -7.96
CA GLY A 276 -0.22 -0.58 -7.25
C GLY A 276 0.48 0.20 -6.14
N SER A 277 -0.29 0.85 -5.29
CA SER A 277 0.12 1.79 -4.23
C SER A 277 0.61 3.15 -4.75
N ALA A 278 0.89 3.29 -6.05
CA ALA A 278 1.19 4.53 -6.75
C ALA A 278 0.75 4.39 -8.22
N PRO A 279 0.56 5.49 -8.95
CA PRO A 279 0.27 5.43 -10.39
C PRO A 279 1.44 4.81 -11.17
N LEU A 280 1.14 3.88 -12.07
CA LEU A 280 2.09 3.35 -13.05
C LEU A 280 2.00 4.18 -14.33
N LEU A 281 3.12 4.60 -14.88
CA LEU A 281 3.13 5.28 -16.17
C LEU A 281 2.79 4.30 -17.30
N ALA A 282 2.01 4.74 -18.28
CA ALA A 282 1.66 3.93 -19.44
C ALA A 282 2.93 3.48 -20.21
N GLU A 283 3.90 4.38 -20.37
CA GLU A 283 5.22 4.06 -20.95
C GLU A 283 5.90 2.88 -20.24
N THR A 284 5.91 2.88 -18.90
CA THR A 284 6.49 1.77 -18.13
C THR A 284 5.76 0.45 -18.37
N HIS A 285 4.42 0.49 -18.46
CA HIS A 285 3.60 -0.69 -18.75
C HIS A 285 3.91 -1.24 -20.14
N GLU A 286 3.95 -0.38 -21.16
CA GLU A 286 4.20 -0.72 -22.57
C GLU A 286 5.64 -1.23 -22.78
N GLU A 287 6.63 -0.59 -22.14
CA GLU A 287 8.02 -1.04 -22.19
C GLU A 287 8.18 -2.42 -21.54
N PHE A 288 7.52 -2.65 -20.40
CA PHE A 288 7.54 -3.95 -19.72
C PHE A 288 6.92 -5.04 -20.60
N GLU A 289 5.78 -4.77 -21.23
CA GLU A 289 5.15 -5.70 -22.19
C GLU A 289 6.05 -5.98 -23.40
N SER A 290 6.59 -4.95 -24.01
CA SER A 290 7.48 -5.09 -25.16
C SER A 290 8.70 -5.97 -24.86
N ARG A 291 9.30 -5.78 -23.68
CA ARG A 291 10.52 -6.48 -23.27
C ARG A 291 10.27 -7.90 -22.78
N THR A 292 9.20 -8.10 -22.03
CA THR A 292 8.92 -9.38 -21.35
C THR A 292 7.82 -10.21 -22.00
N GLY A 293 6.97 -9.59 -22.81
CA GLY A 293 5.73 -10.20 -23.30
C GLY A 293 4.62 -10.31 -22.27
N GLN A 294 4.82 -9.75 -21.08
CA GLN A 294 3.87 -9.79 -19.96
C GLN A 294 3.24 -8.42 -19.74
N ARG A 295 1.92 -8.36 -19.58
CA ARG A 295 1.19 -7.15 -19.21
C ARG A 295 1.09 -7.04 -17.69
N ILE A 296 1.39 -5.87 -17.16
CA ILE A 296 1.22 -5.57 -15.73
C ILE A 296 -0.27 -5.43 -15.44
N LEU A 297 -0.75 -6.06 -14.38
CA LEU A 297 -2.08 -5.88 -13.86
C LEU A 297 -2.06 -4.73 -12.85
N GLU A 298 -2.56 -3.56 -13.26
CA GLU A 298 -2.74 -2.43 -12.36
C GLU A 298 -4.03 -2.56 -11.56
N ARG A 299 -3.99 -2.14 -10.32
CA ARG A 299 -5.12 -2.14 -9.41
C ARG A 299 -5.09 -0.92 -8.49
N TYR A 300 -6.24 -0.56 -7.93
CA TYR A 300 -6.38 0.57 -7.02
C TYR A 300 -6.99 0.13 -5.69
N GLY A 301 -6.49 0.74 -4.64
CA GLY A 301 -6.98 0.62 -3.29
C GLY A 301 -6.21 1.54 -2.34
N MET A 302 -6.63 1.60 -1.12
CA MET A 302 -6.04 2.42 -0.08
C MET A 302 -6.10 1.69 1.27
N THR A 303 -5.48 2.25 2.30
CA THR A 303 -5.45 1.62 3.63
C THR A 303 -6.85 1.40 4.17
N GLU A 304 -7.74 2.34 3.95
CA GLU A 304 -9.12 2.35 4.43
C GLU A 304 -10.01 1.30 3.74
N THR A 305 -9.59 0.81 2.57
CA THR A 305 -10.48 -0.06 1.77
C THR A 305 -9.79 -1.33 1.26
N ASN A 306 -8.50 -1.56 1.55
CA ASN A 306 -7.70 -2.55 0.85
C ASN A 306 -7.81 -2.35 -0.67
N MET A 307 -8.24 -3.36 -1.45
CA MET A 307 -8.39 -3.22 -2.90
C MET A 307 -9.84 -3.00 -3.31
N ASN A 308 -10.05 -2.01 -4.17
CA ASN A 308 -11.36 -1.62 -4.69
C ASN A 308 -11.55 -2.04 -6.13
N THR A 309 -10.52 -1.85 -6.97
CA THR A 309 -10.59 -2.13 -8.41
C THR A 309 -9.34 -2.85 -8.87
N SER A 310 -9.46 -3.53 -10.00
CA SER A 310 -8.36 -4.23 -10.66
C SER A 310 -8.60 -4.32 -12.17
N ASN A 311 -7.53 -4.23 -12.96
CA ASN A 311 -7.57 -4.73 -14.32
C ASN A 311 -7.88 -6.23 -14.31
N PRO A 312 -8.51 -6.80 -15.34
CA PRO A 312 -8.91 -8.19 -15.34
C PRO A 312 -7.72 -9.14 -15.41
N TYR A 313 -7.84 -10.30 -14.76
CA TYR A 313 -6.88 -11.38 -14.94
C TYR A 313 -6.96 -11.94 -16.35
N ASP A 314 -8.18 -12.31 -16.77
CA ASP A 314 -8.50 -12.70 -18.14
C ASP A 314 -9.14 -11.50 -18.86
N GLY A 315 -8.49 -10.98 -19.89
CA GLY A 315 -8.96 -9.83 -20.65
C GLY A 315 -7.89 -8.77 -20.85
N GLU A 316 -8.31 -7.59 -21.30
CA GLU A 316 -7.40 -6.49 -21.57
C GLU A 316 -6.96 -5.79 -20.28
N ARG A 317 -5.66 -5.73 -20.05
CA ARG A 317 -5.03 -4.89 -19.01
C ARG A 317 -4.64 -3.57 -19.66
N LYS A 318 -5.52 -2.58 -19.53
CA LYS A 318 -5.38 -1.28 -20.21
C LYS A 318 -4.43 -0.38 -19.39
N ALA A 319 -3.31 -0.01 -20.01
CA ALA A 319 -2.31 0.86 -19.38
C ALA A 319 -2.91 2.20 -18.92
N GLY A 320 -2.48 2.70 -17.76
CA GLY A 320 -2.96 3.96 -17.18
C GLY A 320 -4.37 3.89 -16.60
N THR A 321 -4.94 2.68 -16.45
CA THR A 321 -6.23 2.45 -15.80
C THR A 321 -6.08 1.55 -14.57
N VAL A 322 -7.03 1.62 -13.68
CA VAL A 322 -7.10 0.72 -12.52
C VAL A 322 -8.19 -0.36 -12.66
N GLY A 323 -8.69 -0.53 -13.90
CA GLY A 323 -9.65 -1.57 -14.26
C GLY A 323 -11.08 -1.30 -13.79
N PHE A 324 -11.73 -2.36 -13.30
CA PHE A 324 -13.12 -2.39 -12.88
C PHE A 324 -13.22 -2.64 -11.39
N GLU A 325 -14.41 -2.43 -10.83
CA GLU A 325 -14.73 -2.82 -9.46
C GLU A 325 -14.45 -4.32 -9.24
N LEU A 326 -13.83 -4.63 -8.13
CA LEU A 326 -13.70 -6.01 -7.68
C LEU A 326 -15.07 -6.57 -7.25
N PRO A 327 -15.32 -7.86 -7.39
CA PRO A 327 -16.55 -8.49 -6.90
C PRO A 327 -16.83 -8.15 -5.43
N GLY A 328 -18.05 -7.71 -5.14
CA GLY A 328 -18.47 -7.26 -3.81
C GLY A 328 -18.09 -5.82 -3.45
N VAL A 329 -17.48 -5.09 -4.39
CA VAL A 329 -17.20 -3.65 -4.26
C VAL A 329 -18.11 -2.89 -5.24
N GLU A 330 -18.71 -1.84 -4.75
CA GLU A 330 -19.41 -0.86 -5.56
C GLU A 330 -18.57 0.41 -5.61
N ALA A 331 -18.38 0.98 -6.81
CA ALA A 331 -17.69 2.25 -6.99
C ALA A 331 -18.51 3.19 -7.89
N ARG A 332 -18.57 4.46 -7.51
CA ARG A 332 -19.22 5.49 -8.31
C ARG A 332 -18.36 6.74 -8.38
N VAL A 333 -18.42 7.40 -9.52
CA VAL A 333 -17.78 8.71 -9.74
C VAL A 333 -18.88 9.75 -9.71
N VAL A 334 -18.82 10.67 -8.76
CA VAL A 334 -19.90 11.63 -8.50
C VAL A 334 -19.42 13.07 -8.50
N ASP A 335 -20.33 13.98 -8.78
CA ASP A 335 -20.13 15.40 -8.52
C ASP A 335 -20.06 15.65 -7.01
N PRO A 336 -19.03 16.32 -6.50
CA PRO A 336 -18.86 16.52 -5.06
C PRO A 336 -19.94 17.43 -4.44
N GLU A 337 -20.55 18.35 -5.22
CA GLU A 337 -21.54 19.29 -4.74
C GLU A 337 -22.95 18.72 -4.79
N THR A 338 -23.32 18.09 -5.92
CA THR A 338 -24.68 17.57 -6.14
C THR A 338 -24.85 16.11 -5.72
N GLY A 339 -23.77 15.33 -5.70
CA GLY A 339 -23.80 13.88 -5.49
C GLY A 339 -24.32 13.08 -6.70
N GLU A 340 -24.59 13.73 -7.83
CA GLU A 340 -25.02 13.06 -9.05
C GLU A 340 -23.88 12.30 -9.72
N SER A 341 -24.19 11.16 -10.32
CA SER A 341 -23.19 10.37 -11.06
C SER A 341 -22.68 11.12 -12.27
N LYS A 342 -21.38 11.10 -12.47
CA LYS A 342 -20.72 11.68 -13.65
C LYS A 342 -20.94 10.78 -14.87
N SER A 343 -21.03 11.42 -16.03
CA SER A 343 -21.07 10.74 -17.33
C SER A 343 -19.70 10.20 -17.71
N THR A 344 -19.65 9.42 -18.79
CA THR A 344 -18.39 8.90 -19.37
C THR A 344 -17.40 10.04 -19.61
N ASP A 345 -16.15 9.82 -19.23
CA ASP A 345 -15.00 10.74 -19.31
C ASP A 345 -15.11 12.01 -18.44
N GLU A 346 -16.20 12.21 -17.72
CA GLU A 346 -16.28 13.31 -16.74
C GLU A 346 -15.58 12.96 -15.42
N ILE A 347 -14.80 13.91 -14.91
CA ILE A 347 -14.08 13.75 -13.64
C ILE A 347 -15.00 14.08 -12.47
N GLY A 348 -14.97 13.22 -11.45
CA GLY A 348 -15.66 13.41 -10.18
C GLY A 348 -14.92 12.76 -9.03
N VAL A 349 -15.49 12.84 -7.84
CA VAL A 349 -14.98 12.17 -6.64
C VAL A 349 -15.34 10.70 -6.69
N LEU A 350 -14.36 9.85 -6.43
CA LEU A 350 -14.58 8.40 -6.32
C LEU A 350 -15.13 8.07 -4.94
N GLU A 351 -16.27 7.42 -4.91
CA GLU A 351 -16.86 6.85 -3.70
C GLU A 351 -16.95 5.33 -3.82
N VAL A 352 -16.71 4.60 -2.72
CA VAL A 352 -16.71 3.14 -2.71
C VAL A 352 -17.52 2.58 -1.55
N ARG A 353 -18.11 1.41 -1.76
CA ARG A 353 -18.85 0.65 -0.75
C ARG A 353 -18.57 -0.84 -0.91
N GLY A 354 -18.39 -1.57 0.19
CA GLY A 354 -18.17 -3.00 0.18
C GLY A 354 -17.71 -3.53 1.56
N GLU A 355 -17.66 -4.84 1.68
CA GLU A 355 -17.19 -5.50 2.91
C GLU A 355 -15.70 -5.25 3.19
N ASN A 356 -14.94 -4.86 2.19
CA ASN A 356 -13.52 -4.48 2.27
C ASN A 356 -13.30 -3.11 2.91
N VAL A 357 -14.33 -2.25 2.97
CA VAL A 357 -14.25 -0.88 3.49
C VAL A 357 -14.17 -0.91 5.02
N PHE A 358 -13.21 -0.18 5.58
CA PHE A 358 -12.88 -0.12 7.00
C PHE A 358 -14.06 0.30 7.90
N LYS A 359 -13.90 0.10 9.21
CA LYS A 359 -14.94 0.45 10.20
C LYS A 359 -14.92 1.93 10.62
N GLY A 360 -13.99 2.71 10.08
CA GLY A 360 -13.78 4.12 10.42
C GLY A 360 -12.41 4.37 11.03
N TYR A 361 -12.20 5.58 11.53
CA TYR A 361 -10.94 5.99 12.15
C TYR A 361 -10.97 5.82 13.66
N TRP A 362 -9.89 5.25 14.20
CA TRP A 362 -9.72 5.02 15.62
C TRP A 362 -9.88 6.31 16.43
N GLN A 363 -10.78 6.30 17.42
CA GLN A 363 -11.11 7.44 18.29
C GLN A 363 -11.52 8.74 17.55
N MET A 364 -11.94 8.65 16.27
CA MET A 364 -12.35 9.80 15.47
C MET A 364 -13.75 9.60 14.84
N PRO A 365 -14.82 9.46 15.65
CA PRO A 365 -16.15 9.18 15.12
C PRO A 365 -16.71 10.32 14.26
N GLU A 366 -16.43 11.56 14.60
CA GLU A 366 -16.87 12.72 13.83
C GLU A 366 -16.20 12.76 12.45
N LYS A 367 -14.88 12.48 12.41
CA LYS A 367 -14.15 12.40 11.14
C LYS A 367 -14.63 11.23 10.29
N THR A 368 -14.91 10.10 10.91
CA THR A 368 -15.51 8.94 10.24
C THR A 368 -16.84 9.32 9.60
N ALA A 369 -17.73 9.96 10.36
CA ALA A 369 -19.03 10.37 9.86
C ALA A 369 -18.95 11.37 8.68
N GLN A 370 -17.92 12.21 8.63
CA GLN A 370 -17.70 13.15 7.52
C GLN A 370 -17.25 12.45 6.21
N GLU A 371 -16.61 11.29 6.31
CA GLU A 371 -16.09 10.57 5.15
C GLU A 371 -17.01 9.44 4.66
N PHE A 372 -18.16 9.22 5.33
CA PHE A 372 -19.20 8.30 4.86
C PHE A 372 -20.48 9.02 4.49
N LYS A 373 -21.07 8.64 3.37
CA LYS A 373 -22.40 9.08 2.96
C LYS A 373 -23.48 8.31 3.72
N PRO A 374 -24.71 8.87 3.83
CA PRO A 374 -25.82 8.18 4.50
C PRO A 374 -26.17 6.81 3.91
N ASP A 375 -25.88 6.59 2.62
CA ASP A 375 -26.11 5.34 1.89
C ASP A 375 -24.94 4.34 2.03
N GLY A 376 -23.95 4.65 2.89
CA GLY A 376 -22.84 3.77 3.23
C GLY A 376 -21.62 3.86 2.30
N PHE A 377 -21.63 4.73 1.30
CA PHE A 377 -20.44 4.96 0.49
C PHE A 377 -19.38 5.75 1.25
N PHE A 378 -18.14 5.30 1.16
CA PHE A 378 -16.95 5.98 1.68
C PHE A 378 -16.39 6.91 0.61
N ILE A 379 -16.12 8.15 0.98
CA ILE A 379 -15.53 9.19 0.14
C ILE A 379 -14.01 8.99 0.15
N THR A 380 -13.44 8.50 -0.94
CA THR A 380 -12.00 8.16 -0.99
C THR A 380 -11.09 9.38 -0.98
N GLY A 381 -11.61 10.53 -1.38
CA GLY A 381 -10.83 11.74 -1.65
C GLY A 381 -9.95 11.62 -2.90
N ASP A 382 -10.13 10.57 -3.69
CA ASP A 382 -9.52 10.43 -5.02
C ASP A 382 -10.49 10.92 -6.09
N LEU A 383 -9.94 11.60 -7.10
CA LEU A 383 -10.64 11.99 -8.30
C LEU A 383 -10.48 10.92 -9.36
N ALA A 384 -11.57 10.55 -10.01
CA ALA A 384 -11.59 9.51 -11.01
C ALA A 384 -12.50 9.89 -12.18
N LYS A 385 -12.34 9.18 -13.28
CA LYS A 385 -13.28 9.15 -14.39
C LYS A 385 -13.45 7.72 -14.89
N ARG A 386 -14.54 7.45 -15.59
CA ARG A 386 -14.80 6.19 -16.26
C ARG A 386 -14.80 6.42 -17.77
N ASP A 387 -14.00 5.64 -18.51
CA ASP A 387 -13.97 5.74 -19.96
C ASP A 387 -15.16 5.00 -20.63
N ALA A 388 -15.23 5.09 -21.96
CA ALA A 388 -16.33 4.49 -22.74
C ALA A 388 -16.35 2.95 -22.65
N ASP A 389 -15.22 2.30 -22.36
CA ASP A 389 -15.10 0.86 -22.18
C ASP A 389 -15.42 0.43 -20.71
N GLY A 390 -15.64 1.41 -19.83
CA GLY A 390 -15.99 1.21 -18.44
C GLY A 390 -14.80 1.15 -17.48
N TYR A 391 -13.55 1.30 -17.96
CA TYR A 391 -12.36 1.31 -17.11
C TYR A 391 -12.31 2.57 -16.23
N LEU A 392 -11.94 2.41 -14.98
CA LEU A 392 -11.67 3.52 -14.05
C LEU A 392 -10.24 4.03 -14.24
N HIS A 393 -10.13 5.36 -14.26
CA HIS A 393 -8.88 6.11 -14.26
C HIS A 393 -8.80 6.95 -12.99
N ILE A 394 -7.75 6.81 -12.22
CA ILE A 394 -7.47 7.72 -11.09
C ILE A 394 -6.74 8.93 -11.65
N VAL A 395 -7.38 10.10 -11.58
CA VAL A 395 -6.84 11.33 -12.15
C VAL A 395 -6.16 12.25 -11.12
N GLY A 396 -6.24 11.90 -9.84
CA GLY A 396 -5.55 12.64 -8.79
C GLY A 396 -6.23 12.55 -7.43
N ARG A 397 -5.81 13.44 -6.53
CA ARG A 397 -6.44 13.67 -5.25
C ARG A 397 -7.25 14.95 -5.30
N ASP A 398 -8.43 14.95 -4.69
CA ASP A 398 -9.27 16.13 -4.57
C ASP A 398 -8.50 17.30 -3.91
N LYS A 399 -7.76 17.03 -2.86
CA LYS A 399 -6.89 18.00 -2.17
C LYS A 399 -5.68 18.50 -2.97
N ASP A 400 -5.31 17.81 -4.04
CA ASP A 400 -4.22 18.23 -4.94
C ASP A 400 -4.77 19.00 -6.15
N LEU A 401 -6.09 19.10 -6.26
CA LEU A 401 -6.77 19.94 -7.24
C LEU A 401 -6.29 21.39 -7.09
N ILE A 402 -5.90 22.00 -8.19
CA ILE A 402 -5.44 23.39 -8.22
C ILE A 402 -6.60 24.27 -8.68
N ILE A 403 -6.91 25.30 -7.90
CA ILE A 403 -7.96 26.26 -8.26
C ILE A 403 -7.29 27.52 -8.78
N SER A 404 -7.08 27.58 -10.10
CA SER A 404 -6.38 28.70 -10.75
C SER A 404 -7.37 29.62 -11.48
N GLY A 405 -7.51 30.85 -11.01
CA GLY A 405 -8.43 31.81 -11.62
C GLY A 405 -9.90 31.36 -11.61
N GLY A 406 -10.32 30.58 -10.60
CA GLY A 406 -11.65 30.03 -10.48
C GLY A 406 -11.90 28.76 -11.31
N PHE A 407 -10.89 28.22 -11.99
CA PHE A 407 -10.99 26.98 -12.76
C PHE A 407 -10.28 25.82 -12.07
N ASN A 408 -10.92 24.65 -12.12
CA ASN A 408 -10.32 23.40 -11.64
C ASN A 408 -9.22 22.93 -12.60
N VAL A 409 -8.03 22.78 -12.08
CA VAL A 409 -6.86 22.25 -12.81
C VAL A 409 -6.43 20.96 -12.14
N TYR A 410 -6.46 19.88 -12.90
CA TYR A 410 -6.12 18.54 -12.41
C TYR A 410 -4.63 18.26 -12.67
N PRO A 411 -3.79 18.17 -11.64
CA PRO A 411 -2.35 17.97 -11.80
C PRO A 411 -1.98 16.81 -12.71
N LYS A 412 -2.71 15.67 -12.61
CA LYS A 412 -2.39 14.47 -13.39
C LYS A 412 -2.59 14.66 -14.89
N GLU A 413 -3.55 15.48 -15.31
CA GLU A 413 -3.75 15.82 -16.73
C GLU A 413 -2.52 16.49 -17.31
N ILE A 414 -1.90 17.38 -16.55
CA ILE A 414 -0.70 18.10 -16.95
C ILE A 414 0.52 17.17 -16.90
N GLU A 415 0.65 16.39 -15.80
CA GLU A 415 1.75 15.43 -15.61
C GLU A 415 1.83 14.44 -16.77
N LEU A 416 0.72 13.90 -17.26
CA LEU A 416 0.69 12.99 -18.39
C LEU A 416 1.29 13.60 -19.67
N ILE A 417 1.01 14.89 -19.93
CA ILE A 417 1.56 15.60 -21.09
C ILE A 417 3.05 15.85 -20.91
N LEU A 418 3.47 16.18 -19.68
CA LEU A 418 4.87 16.48 -19.37
C LEU A 418 5.73 15.20 -19.36
N ASP A 419 5.20 14.12 -18.81
CA ASP A 419 5.87 12.81 -18.72
C ASP A 419 6.16 12.23 -20.12
N ASP A 420 5.30 12.54 -21.12
CA ASP A 420 5.44 12.11 -22.51
C ASP A 420 6.50 12.91 -23.31
N GLN A 421 7.15 13.91 -22.70
CA GLN A 421 8.11 14.74 -23.39
C GLN A 421 9.52 14.10 -23.44
N PRO A 422 10.26 14.27 -24.55
CA PRO A 422 11.62 13.76 -24.68
C PRO A 422 12.53 14.21 -23.52
N GLY A 423 13.21 13.26 -22.90
CA GLY A 423 14.14 13.51 -21.81
C GLY A 423 13.50 13.66 -20.43
N VAL A 424 12.19 13.72 -20.30
CA VAL A 424 11.48 13.72 -19.03
C VAL A 424 11.35 12.27 -18.51
N LEU A 425 11.82 12.03 -17.29
CA LEU A 425 11.63 10.78 -16.58
C LEU A 425 10.26 10.73 -15.90
N GLU A 426 9.94 11.81 -15.19
CA GLU A 426 8.69 11.95 -14.44
C GLU A 426 8.45 13.43 -14.13
N SER A 427 7.21 13.76 -13.82
CA SER A 427 6.82 15.10 -13.38
C SER A 427 5.90 15.07 -12.16
N ALA A 428 5.83 16.19 -11.45
CA ALA A 428 4.82 16.46 -10.42
C ALA A 428 4.32 17.89 -10.58
N VAL A 429 3.00 18.06 -10.58
CA VAL A 429 2.37 19.37 -10.69
C VAL A 429 1.71 19.70 -9.37
N VAL A 430 2.01 20.91 -8.86
CA VAL A 430 1.53 21.41 -7.56
C VAL A 430 1.03 22.85 -7.67
N ALA A 431 0.18 23.24 -6.73
CA ALA A 431 -0.22 24.61 -6.55
C ALA A 431 0.83 25.41 -5.77
N ALA A 432 1.01 26.69 -6.11
CA ALA A 432 1.63 27.68 -5.27
C ALA A 432 0.72 28.93 -5.20
N PRO A 433 0.68 29.66 -4.07
CA PRO A 433 -0.11 30.89 -3.94
C PRO A 433 0.24 31.89 -5.06
N HIS A 434 -0.76 32.53 -5.66
CA HIS A 434 -0.61 33.50 -6.75
C HIS A 434 -1.56 34.67 -6.55
N ALA A 435 -1.04 35.88 -6.61
CA ALA A 435 -1.79 37.10 -6.29
C ALA A 435 -3.07 37.29 -7.14
N ASP A 436 -2.99 37.00 -8.47
CA ASP A 436 -4.10 37.23 -9.40
C ASP A 436 -5.02 36.00 -9.56
N PHE A 437 -4.49 34.78 -9.38
CA PHE A 437 -5.21 33.55 -9.70
C PHE A 437 -5.61 32.73 -8.46
N GLY A 438 -5.27 33.22 -7.25
CA GLY A 438 -5.40 32.44 -6.01
C GLY A 438 -4.32 31.36 -5.95
N GLU A 439 -4.29 30.45 -6.93
CA GLU A 439 -3.24 29.45 -7.09
C GLU A 439 -2.65 29.48 -8.49
N GLY A 440 -1.32 29.39 -8.56
CA GLY A 440 -0.54 29.22 -9.79
C GLY A 440 -0.09 27.78 -9.95
N VAL A 441 -0.07 27.29 -11.17
CA VAL A 441 0.38 25.94 -11.52
C VAL A 441 1.90 25.90 -11.62
N VAL A 442 2.55 25.06 -10.84
CA VAL A 442 4.00 24.81 -10.86
C VAL A 442 4.25 23.38 -11.33
N ALA A 443 5.04 23.22 -12.39
CA ALA A 443 5.48 21.92 -12.88
C ALA A 443 6.92 21.64 -12.40
N VAL A 444 7.10 20.49 -11.74
CA VAL A 444 8.41 19.99 -11.30
C VAL A 444 8.77 18.80 -12.17
N LEU A 445 9.94 18.83 -12.81
CA LEU A 445 10.38 17.84 -13.80
C LEU A 445 11.67 17.17 -13.34
N VAL A 446 11.79 15.87 -13.59
CA VAL A 446 13.02 15.08 -13.39
C VAL A 446 13.48 14.54 -14.74
N ALA A 447 14.76 14.68 -15.05
CA ALA A 447 15.32 14.20 -16.32
C ALA A 447 15.60 12.69 -16.30
N LYS A 448 15.45 12.02 -17.46
CA LYS A 448 15.99 10.67 -17.68
C LYS A 448 17.52 10.67 -17.50
N ALA A 449 18.09 9.57 -17.04
CA ALA A 449 19.54 9.45 -16.86
C ALA A 449 20.30 9.80 -18.16
N ASN A 450 21.32 10.64 -18.03
CA ASN A 450 22.15 11.12 -19.15
C ASN A 450 21.38 11.95 -20.22
N HIS A 451 20.20 12.47 -19.91
CA HIS A 451 19.42 13.37 -20.77
C HIS A 451 19.30 14.75 -20.14
N SER A 452 19.08 15.73 -21.01
CA SER A 452 18.67 17.09 -20.62
C SER A 452 17.26 17.35 -21.10
N ILE A 453 16.47 18.03 -20.30
CA ILE A 453 15.11 18.45 -20.69
C ILE A 453 15.20 19.79 -21.43
N ASP A 454 14.70 19.84 -22.67
CA ASP A 454 14.48 21.08 -23.37
C ASP A 454 13.18 21.74 -22.89
N LEU A 455 13.29 22.65 -21.93
CA LEU A 455 12.15 23.38 -21.40
C LEU A 455 11.35 24.17 -22.45
N ARG A 456 11.97 24.56 -23.58
CA ARG A 456 11.22 25.25 -24.66
C ARG A 456 10.26 24.30 -25.34
N SER A 457 10.73 23.08 -25.65
CA SER A 457 9.92 22.03 -26.23
C SER A 457 8.79 21.61 -25.29
N VAL A 458 9.10 21.40 -24.00
CA VAL A 458 8.12 21.03 -22.97
C VAL A 458 7.03 22.09 -22.82
N LYS A 459 7.41 23.38 -22.76
CA LYS A 459 6.45 24.51 -22.70
C LYS A 459 5.60 24.61 -23.94
N ALA A 460 6.18 24.37 -25.12
CA ALA A 460 5.44 24.38 -26.39
C ALA A 460 4.39 23.27 -26.42
N ALA A 461 4.76 22.03 -26.04
CA ALA A 461 3.84 20.90 -25.98
C ALA A 461 2.70 21.15 -24.96
N ALA A 462 3.01 21.64 -23.78
CA ALA A 462 2.00 22.02 -22.80
C ALA A 462 1.07 23.13 -23.31
N SER A 463 1.60 24.10 -24.06
CA SER A 463 0.79 25.18 -24.62
C SER A 463 -0.11 24.73 -25.78
N GLU A 464 0.31 23.72 -26.52
CA GLU A 464 -0.50 23.13 -27.60
C GLU A 464 -1.61 22.24 -27.07
N ALA A 465 -1.32 21.43 -26.05
CA ALA A 465 -2.23 20.42 -25.54
C ALA A 465 -3.20 20.94 -24.46
N LEU A 466 -2.86 22.04 -23.75
CA LEU A 466 -3.60 22.53 -22.57
C LEU A 466 -4.22 23.90 -22.79
N ALA A 467 -5.44 24.06 -22.29
CA ALA A 467 -6.04 25.38 -22.16
C ALA A 467 -5.15 26.31 -21.32
N LYS A 468 -5.14 27.61 -21.61
CA LYS A 468 -4.22 28.58 -21.01
C LYS A 468 -4.22 28.60 -19.48
N PHE A 469 -5.36 28.38 -18.85
CA PHE A 469 -5.49 28.35 -17.39
C PHE A 469 -4.88 27.10 -16.74
N LYS A 470 -4.73 26.01 -17.51
CA LYS A 470 -4.09 24.74 -17.06
C LYS A 470 -2.56 24.76 -17.24
N GLN A 471 -2.04 25.64 -18.09
CA GLN A 471 -0.61 25.66 -18.40
C GLN A 471 0.20 26.03 -17.15
N PRO A 472 1.27 25.28 -16.84
CA PRO A 472 2.17 25.65 -15.76
C PRO A 472 2.76 27.05 -16.00
N LYS A 473 2.73 27.86 -14.94
CA LYS A 473 3.32 29.20 -14.95
C LYS A 473 4.81 29.17 -14.66
N GLU A 474 5.24 28.14 -13.93
CA GLU A 474 6.65 27.91 -13.62
C GLU A 474 7.02 26.43 -13.86
N TYR A 475 8.26 26.20 -14.30
CA TYR A 475 8.83 24.88 -14.59
C TYR A 475 10.16 24.76 -13.86
N ILE A 476 10.26 23.80 -12.95
CA ILE A 476 11.40 23.61 -12.06
C ILE A 476 12.01 22.24 -12.33
N LEU A 477 13.33 22.17 -12.44
CA LEU A 477 14.07 20.91 -12.58
C LEU A 477 14.59 20.48 -11.21
N LEU A 478 14.37 19.20 -10.87
CA LEU A 478 14.94 18.54 -9.70
C LEU A 478 15.69 17.28 -10.13
N ASP A 479 16.65 16.84 -9.31
CA ASP A 479 17.34 15.58 -9.51
C ASP A 479 16.43 14.37 -9.23
N ALA A 480 15.48 14.51 -8.29
CA ALA A 480 14.48 13.49 -7.97
C ALA A 480 13.26 14.12 -7.29
N LEU A 481 12.08 13.51 -7.45
CA LEU A 481 10.90 13.89 -6.69
C LEU A 481 10.95 13.30 -5.28
N PRO A 482 10.52 14.06 -4.25
CA PRO A 482 10.42 13.54 -2.88
C PRO A 482 9.39 12.41 -2.81
N ARG A 483 9.80 11.27 -2.25
CA ARG A 483 8.95 10.07 -2.15
C ARG A 483 8.92 9.54 -0.73
N ASN A 484 7.79 8.94 -0.38
CA ASN A 484 7.72 8.15 0.83
C ASN A 484 8.33 6.74 0.61
N THR A 485 8.39 5.93 1.66
CA THR A 485 8.94 4.57 1.63
C THR A 485 8.20 3.61 0.68
N MET A 486 6.98 3.95 0.27
CA MET A 486 6.19 3.21 -0.73
C MET A 486 6.39 3.75 -2.15
N GLY A 487 7.36 4.63 -2.37
CA GLY A 487 7.63 5.22 -3.68
C GLY A 487 6.63 6.30 -4.12
N LYS A 488 5.66 6.68 -3.28
CA LYS A 488 4.65 7.68 -3.62
C LYS A 488 5.24 9.09 -3.51
N VAL A 489 5.07 9.90 -4.56
CA VAL A 489 5.47 11.31 -4.57
C VAL A 489 4.76 12.10 -3.47
N GLN A 490 5.54 12.85 -2.70
CA GLN A 490 5.05 13.69 -1.60
C GLN A 490 4.81 15.12 -2.09
N LYS A 491 3.67 15.37 -2.74
CA LYS A 491 3.32 16.70 -3.28
C LYS A 491 3.22 17.80 -2.21
N ASN A 492 2.90 17.44 -0.97
CA ASN A 492 2.92 18.38 0.15
C ASN A 492 4.31 18.99 0.35
N MET A 493 5.38 18.17 0.27
CA MET A 493 6.75 18.69 0.39
C MET A 493 7.09 19.63 -0.77
N LEU A 494 6.65 19.34 -1.98
CA LEU A 494 6.83 20.22 -3.13
C LEU A 494 6.05 21.53 -2.97
N ARG A 495 4.80 21.48 -2.48
CA ARG A 495 4.01 22.69 -2.18
C ARG A 495 4.72 23.57 -1.15
N ASP A 496 5.22 22.98 -0.06
CA ASP A 496 5.94 23.71 0.99
C ASP A 496 7.24 24.33 0.44
N GLN A 497 7.96 23.59 -0.41
CA GLN A 497 9.22 24.03 -1.02
C GLN A 497 9.02 25.19 -2.00
N PHE A 498 7.93 25.18 -2.76
CA PHE A 498 7.67 26.13 -3.84
C PHE A 498 6.56 27.14 -3.54
N LYS A 499 6.13 27.26 -2.27
CA LYS A 499 5.04 28.16 -1.85
C LYS A 499 5.29 29.64 -2.19
N ASP A 500 6.56 30.05 -2.28
CA ASP A 500 6.95 31.45 -2.53
C ASP A 500 7.31 31.71 -4.02
N THR A 501 6.99 30.75 -4.93
CA THR A 501 7.34 30.83 -6.36
C THR A 501 6.76 32.05 -7.07
N PHE A 502 5.59 32.53 -6.65
CA PHE A 502 4.90 33.69 -7.25
C PHE A 502 4.78 34.88 -6.30
N SER A 503 5.59 34.92 -5.22
CA SER A 503 5.61 36.00 -4.21
C SER A 503 6.43 37.18 -4.67
#